data_9b82d795136d4286d8e727134eaab312
#
_entry.id   9b82d795136d4286d8e727134eaab312
#
_cell.length_a   1.000
_cell.length_b   1.000
_cell.length_c   1.000
_cell.angle_alpha   90.00
_cell.angle_beta   90.00
_cell.angle_gamma   90.00
#
_symmetry.space_group_name_H-M   'P 1'
#
loop_
_entity.id
_entity.type
_entity.pdbx_description
1 polymer ?
#
loop_
_entity_poly.entity_id
_entity_poly.type
_entity_poly.pdbx_seq_one_letter_code
_entity_poly.pdbx_strand_id
1 'polypeptide(L)'
;LNREYSQLFDSSDSEVQVLTGRSHSVSQNLPQEKLASAFGITLARLLNLGPAYLYLFGRLFNLAFYIACVYIAFKITPIGRNSIAVISSLPMCLHLAASYSYDAFIIPMSILLTALCLRSIKAEGLFTIREGSQILFVAMLLAPCKVIYTMVALLALFIPQGRFRSRKEELFIKLGCMMLVGMVLAGGRLLDYCVNSASSGSAVNNSMDYRGDQSGHFYTVSDVVNNPLRFVKMLYLSLDQFGFEYLQRMVGGSLGWFQEEIVSPHIYVVALTVVMGMSVVPSDDDSEELSFSASLAGIFVFAIGLILVMLTLLVSWVFNTEGLITGVQGRYFLPYLPWLLISIRTSRFKFDGKLFPYLLMAM
;
A
#
# COMPACT_ATOMS: atom_id res chain seq x y z
N LEU A 1 -31.06 1.76 -24.57
CA LEU A 1 -29.61 1.79 -24.22
C LEU A 1 -28.95 3.11 -24.62
N ASN A 2 -29.17 3.64 -25.83
CA ASN A 2 -28.50 4.87 -26.29
C ASN A 2 -28.97 6.17 -25.58
N ARG A 3 -30.22 6.25 -25.05
CA ARG A 3 -30.71 7.43 -24.33
C ARG A 3 -30.15 7.54 -22.91
N GLU A 4 -29.99 6.45 -22.21
CA GLU A 4 -29.41 6.44 -20.86
C GLU A 4 -27.94 6.82 -20.85
N TYR A 5 -27.18 6.37 -21.87
CA TYR A 5 -25.76 6.76 -22.00
C TYR A 5 -25.57 8.24 -22.36
N SER A 6 -26.46 8.83 -23.16
CA SER A 6 -26.36 10.26 -23.49
C SER A 6 -26.60 11.17 -22.28
N GLN A 7 -27.47 10.78 -21.35
CA GLN A 7 -27.75 11.54 -20.13
C GLN A 7 -26.56 11.60 -19.18
N LEU A 8 -25.67 10.58 -19.19
CA LEU A 8 -24.45 10.59 -18.36
C LEU A 8 -23.45 11.71 -18.74
N PHE A 9 -23.54 12.21 -19.97
CA PHE A 9 -22.66 13.26 -20.48
C PHE A 9 -23.34 14.64 -20.54
N ASP A 10 -24.65 14.71 -20.26
CA ASP A 10 -25.40 15.95 -20.27
C ASP A 10 -25.22 16.71 -18.95
N SER A 11 -24.90 18.01 -19.06
CA SER A 11 -24.69 18.90 -17.91
C SER A 11 -26.02 19.42 -17.29
N SER A 12 -27.16 19.13 -17.94
CA SER A 12 -28.46 19.67 -17.51
C SER A 12 -29.06 18.99 -16.28
N ASP A 13 -28.58 17.80 -15.89
CA ASP A 13 -29.10 17.07 -14.72
C ASP A 13 -28.27 17.41 -13.47
N SER A 14 -28.53 18.56 -12.88
CA SER A 14 -27.87 19.06 -11.67
C SER A 14 -28.43 18.48 -10.36
N GLU A 15 -29.47 17.66 -10.39
CA GLU A 15 -29.98 16.94 -9.22
C GLU A 15 -29.18 15.65 -9.01
N VAL A 16 -28.04 15.78 -8.34
CA VAL A 16 -27.39 14.62 -7.72
C VAL A 16 -28.34 14.10 -6.64
N GLN A 17 -29.12 13.08 -6.97
CA GLN A 17 -29.82 12.31 -5.94
C GLN A 17 -28.74 11.65 -5.06
N VAL A 18 -28.52 12.24 -3.91
CA VAL A 18 -27.77 11.57 -2.84
C VAL A 18 -28.61 10.36 -2.46
N LEU A 19 -28.20 9.19 -2.92
CA LEU A 19 -28.74 7.92 -2.44
C LEU A 19 -28.45 7.82 -0.93
N THR A 20 -29.37 8.35 -0.12
CA THR A 20 -29.34 8.35 1.35
C THR A 20 -29.61 6.96 1.92
N GLY A 21 -29.20 5.91 1.25
CA GLY A 21 -29.53 4.54 1.63
C GLY A 21 -28.51 3.80 2.50
N ARG A 22 -27.26 4.26 2.58
CA ARG A 22 -26.24 3.68 3.47
C ARG A 22 -25.25 4.79 3.85
N SER A 23 -25.41 5.32 5.04
CA SER A 23 -24.37 6.11 5.67
C SER A 23 -23.20 5.18 6.00
N HIS A 24 -22.30 4.97 5.06
CA HIS A 24 -20.96 4.57 5.47
C HIS A 24 -20.45 5.65 6.39
N SER A 25 -20.16 5.29 7.64
CA SER A 25 -19.64 6.25 8.60
C SER A 25 -18.43 6.93 7.97
N VAL A 26 -18.53 8.24 7.76
CA VAL A 26 -17.47 9.11 7.24
C VAL A 26 -16.20 9.02 8.11
N SER A 27 -16.32 8.42 9.30
CA SER A 27 -15.28 8.31 10.31
C SER A 27 -14.13 7.35 10.01
N GLN A 28 -14.23 6.48 8.99
CA GLN A 28 -13.19 5.48 8.72
C GLN A 28 -12.22 5.87 7.60
N ASN A 29 -12.54 6.87 6.78
CA ASN A 29 -11.68 7.30 5.67
C ASN A 29 -11.22 8.73 5.89
N LEU A 30 -9.95 8.89 6.21
CA LEU A 30 -9.35 10.22 6.35
C LEU A 30 -9.26 10.92 4.99
N PRO A 31 -9.43 12.25 4.96
CA PRO A 31 -9.62 12.99 3.72
C PRO A 31 -8.40 12.95 2.79
N GLN A 32 -7.18 12.75 3.33
CA GLN A 32 -5.94 12.84 2.55
C GLN A 32 -5.87 11.82 1.41
N GLU A 33 -6.40 10.61 1.59
CA GLU A 33 -6.39 9.59 0.54
C GLU A 33 -7.35 9.89 -0.62
N LYS A 34 -8.28 10.83 -0.41
CA LYS A 34 -9.27 11.27 -1.40
C LYS A 34 -8.97 12.65 -1.98
N LEU A 35 -7.92 13.35 -1.52
CA LEU A 35 -7.64 14.73 -1.95
C LEU A 35 -7.43 14.84 -3.45
N ALA A 36 -6.69 13.92 -4.07
CA ALA A 36 -6.44 13.97 -5.51
C ALA A 36 -7.74 13.81 -6.30
N SER A 37 -8.55 12.79 -5.99
CA SER A 37 -9.84 12.60 -6.66
C SER A 37 -10.83 13.71 -6.37
N ALA A 38 -10.88 14.24 -5.15
CA ALA A 38 -11.73 15.37 -4.79
C ALA A 38 -11.38 16.62 -5.59
N PHE A 39 -10.08 16.89 -5.78
CA PHE A 39 -9.62 17.99 -6.62
C PHE A 39 -10.08 17.83 -8.08
N GLY A 40 -9.93 16.63 -8.66
CA GLY A 40 -10.41 16.33 -10.01
C GLY A 40 -11.91 16.52 -10.16
N ILE A 41 -12.71 16.00 -9.22
CA ILE A 41 -14.17 16.17 -9.20
C ILE A 41 -14.55 17.65 -9.07
N THR A 42 -13.85 18.39 -8.19
CA THR A 42 -14.12 19.83 -8.01
C THR A 42 -13.84 20.60 -9.30
N LEU A 43 -12.73 20.29 -9.99
CA LEU A 43 -12.41 20.92 -11.27
C LEU A 43 -13.49 20.63 -12.32
N ALA A 44 -13.94 19.39 -12.43
CA ALA A 44 -15.00 19.02 -13.36
C ALA A 44 -16.34 19.73 -13.05
N ARG A 45 -16.66 19.93 -11.75
CA ARG A 45 -17.81 20.72 -11.32
C ARG A 45 -17.69 22.20 -11.70
N LEU A 46 -16.52 22.79 -11.50
CA LEU A 46 -16.27 24.19 -11.90
C LEU A 46 -16.41 24.40 -13.40
N LEU A 47 -16.12 23.37 -14.19
CA LEU A 47 -16.28 23.38 -15.65
C LEU A 47 -17.70 22.99 -16.09
N ASN A 48 -18.64 22.78 -15.15
CA ASN A 48 -20.02 22.35 -15.40
C ASN A 48 -20.12 21.11 -16.30
N LEU A 49 -19.24 20.12 -16.06
CA LEU A 49 -19.24 18.86 -16.81
C LEU A 49 -20.26 17.87 -16.24
N GLY A 50 -20.82 17.02 -17.11
CA GLY A 50 -21.77 15.98 -16.71
C GLY A 50 -21.19 14.90 -15.79
N PRO A 51 -22.04 14.04 -15.18
CA PRO A 51 -21.65 13.06 -14.17
C PRO A 51 -20.52 12.10 -14.59
N ALA A 52 -20.50 11.69 -15.86
CA ALA A 52 -19.44 10.83 -16.39
C ALA A 52 -18.05 11.48 -16.33
N TYR A 53 -18.00 12.80 -16.59
CA TYR A 53 -16.74 13.56 -16.50
C TYR A 53 -16.30 13.75 -15.05
N LEU A 54 -17.23 13.93 -14.11
CA LEU A 54 -16.92 13.98 -12.67
C LEU A 54 -16.19 12.69 -12.25
N TYR A 55 -16.75 11.55 -12.68
CA TYR A 55 -16.15 10.24 -12.40
C TYR A 55 -14.77 10.09 -13.08
N LEU A 56 -14.66 10.47 -14.34
CA LEU A 56 -13.40 10.38 -15.09
C LEU A 56 -12.30 11.27 -14.49
N PHE A 57 -12.61 12.53 -14.20
CA PHE A 57 -11.65 13.49 -13.64
C PHE A 57 -11.12 13.03 -12.28
N GLY A 58 -11.97 12.51 -11.40
CA GLY A 58 -11.52 11.97 -10.13
C GLY A 58 -10.50 10.85 -10.30
N ARG A 59 -10.71 9.94 -11.24
CA ARG A 59 -9.78 8.86 -11.57
C ARG A 59 -8.49 9.36 -12.22
N LEU A 60 -8.58 10.30 -13.14
CA LEU A 60 -7.42 10.90 -13.81
C LEU A 60 -6.52 11.64 -12.82
N PHE A 61 -7.10 12.34 -11.85
CA PHE A 61 -6.31 13.03 -10.83
C PHE A 61 -5.64 12.07 -9.85
N ASN A 62 -6.27 10.95 -9.50
CA ASN A 62 -5.61 9.89 -8.74
C ASN A 62 -4.43 9.29 -9.54
N LEU A 63 -4.62 9.01 -10.82
CA LEU A 63 -3.55 8.53 -11.69
C LEU A 63 -2.42 9.55 -11.83
N ALA A 64 -2.74 10.83 -12.01
CA ALA A 64 -1.74 11.90 -12.08
C ALA A 64 -0.93 12.02 -10.79
N PHE A 65 -1.59 11.94 -9.63
CA PHE A 65 -0.93 11.90 -8.33
C PHE A 65 0.02 10.69 -8.20
N TYR A 66 -0.46 9.51 -8.60
CA TYR A 66 0.34 8.30 -8.63
C TYR A 66 1.61 8.47 -9.48
N ILE A 67 1.46 8.94 -10.73
CA ILE A 67 2.58 9.16 -11.64
C ILE A 67 3.57 10.18 -11.05
N ALA A 68 3.09 11.28 -10.48
CA ALA A 68 3.95 12.28 -9.86
C ALA A 68 4.79 11.71 -8.71
N CYS A 69 4.17 10.97 -7.79
CA CYS A 69 4.87 10.35 -6.66
C CYS A 69 5.90 9.30 -7.11
N VAL A 70 5.51 8.43 -8.05
CA VAL A 70 6.40 7.40 -8.61
C VAL A 70 7.57 8.03 -9.37
N TYR A 71 7.31 9.07 -10.17
CA TYR A 71 8.35 9.80 -10.88
C TYR A 71 9.37 10.43 -9.93
N ILE A 72 8.89 11.07 -8.86
CA ILE A 72 9.78 11.62 -7.83
C ILE A 72 10.57 10.50 -7.17
N ALA A 73 9.93 9.40 -6.79
CA ALA A 73 10.60 8.25 -6.19
C ALA A 73 11.69 7.67 -7.10
N PHE A 74 11.37 7.47 -8.38
CA PHE A 74 12.33 6.99 -9.38
C PHE A 74 13.55 7.90 -9.54
N LYS A 75 13.33 9.22 -9.53
CA LYS A 75 14.41 10.22 -9.66
C LYS A 75 15.34 10.26 -8.44
N ILE A 76 14.80 10.12 -7.24
CA ILE A 76 15.58 10.24 -6.00
C ILE A 76 16.20 8.92 -5.54
N THR A 77 15.71 7.78 -6.05
CA THR A 77 16.22 6.46 -5.67
C THR A 77 17.63 6.25 -6.19
N PRO A 78 18.61 5.98 -5.33
CA PRO A 78 19.97 5.74 -5.73
C PRO A 78 20.19 4.34 -6.31
N ILE A 79 19.47 3.34 -5.81
CA ILE A 79 19.58 1.92 -6.18
C ILE A 79 18.21 1.31 -6.39
N GLY A 80 18.12 0.29 -7.23
CA GLY A 80 16.89 -0.49 -7.45
C GLY A 80 15.84 0.28 -8.28
N ARG A 81 16.24 1.18 -9.16
CA ARG A 81 15.36 1.91 -10.08
C ARG A 81 14.50 0.98 -10.91
N ASN A 82 15.11 -0.11 -11.41
CA ASN A 82 14.40 -1.11 -12.20
C ASN A 82 13.27 -1.78 -11.39
N SER A 83 13.52 -2.13 -10.13
CA SER A 83 12.49 -2.71 -9.26
C SER A 83 11.34 -1.74 -9.01
N ILE A 84 11.64 -0.44 -8.76
CA ILE A 84 10.61 0.58 -8.62
C ILE A 84 9.81 0.74 -9.92
N ALA A 85 10.48 0.80 -11.07
CA ALA A 85 9.82 0.93 -12.36
C ALA A 85 8.88 -0.25 -12.66
N VAL A 86 9.34 -1.50 -12.45
CA VAL A 86 8.50 -2.69 -12.65
C VAL A 86 7.31 -2.70 -11.71
N ILE A 87 7.53 -2.52 -10.40
CA ILE A 87 6.43 -2.55 -9.42
C ILE A 87 5.38 -1.49 -9.74
N SER A 88 5.82 -0.27 -10.05
CA SER A 88 4.90 0.82 -10.37
C SER A 88 4.17 0.63 -11.70
N SER A 89 4.68 -0.18 -12.59
CA SER A 89 4.06 -0.50 -13.89
C SER A 89 3.22 -1.78 -13.85
N LEU A 90 3.18 -2.51 -12.72
CA LEU A 90 2.32 -3.69 -12.60
C LEU A 90 0.87 -3.33 -12.90
N PRO A 91 0.14 -4.14 -13.68
CA PRO A 91 -1.26 -3.88 -14.01
C PRO A 91 -2.15 -3.65 -12.79
N MET A 92 -1.92 -4.35 -11.67
CA MET A 92 -2.64 -4.10 -10.43
C MET A 92 -2.37 -2.69 -9.90
N CYS A 93 -1.14 -2.21 -9.93
CA CYS A 93 -0.79 -0.86 -9.47
C CYS A 93 -1.45 0.21 -10.34
N LEU A 94 -1.43 0.06 -11.67
CA LEU A 94 -2.05 1.01 -12.60
C LEU A 94 -3.58 0.99 -12.48
N HIS A 95 -4.19 -0.20 -12.34
CA HIS A 95 -5.62 -0.34 -12.11
C HIS A 95 -6.06 0.39 -10.84
N LEU A 96 -5.34 0.21 -9.74
CA LEU A 96 -5.63 0.86 -8.47
C LEU A 96 -5.37 2.37 -8.54
N ALA A 97 -4.30 2.81 -9.20
CA ALA A 97 -3.97 4.21 -9.39
C ALA A 97 -5.08 4.98 -10.12
N ALA A 98 -5.71 4.33 -11.12
CA ALA A 98 -6.84 4.89 -11.87
C ALA A 98 -8.20 4.54 -11.24
N SER A 99 -8.29 4.33 -9.95
CA SER A 99 -9.52 3.96 -9.22
C SER A 99 -9.80 4.92 -8.06
N TYR A 100 -10.95 4.78 -7.41
CA TYR A 100 -11.28 5.48 -6.16
C TYR A 100 -10.85 4.72 -4.92
N SER A 101 -10.01 3.67 -5.08
CA SER A 101 -9.43 2.94 -3.95
C SER A 101 -8.49 3.83 -3.13
N TYR A 102 -8.43 3.61 -1.82
CA TYR A 102 -7.41 4.19 -0.96
C TYR A 102 -5.98 3.74 -1.36
N ASP A 103 -5.87 2.61 -2.06
CA ASP A 103 -4.60 2.09 -2.57
C ASP A 103 -3.97 3.02 -3.63
N ALA A 104 -4.77 3.84 -4.33
CA ALA A 104 -4.30 4.88 -5.24
C ALA A 104 -3.38 5.91 -4.56
N PHE A 105 -3.54 6.10 -3.24
CA PHE A 105 -2.70 6.96 -2.42
C PHE A 105 -1.60 6.16 -1.71
N ILE A 106 -1.94 5.03 -1.11
CA ILE A 106 -1.03 4.24 -0.26
C ILE A 106 0.17 3.71 -1.03
N ILE A 107 -0.06 3.11 -2.21
CA ILE A 107 1.02 2.49 -2.99
C ILE A 107 2.09 3.50 -3.40
N PRO A 108 1.76 4.62 -4.09
CA PRO A 108 2.79 5.58 -4.51
C PRO A 108 3.47 6.27 -3.34
N MET A 109 2.77 6.53 -2.22
CA MET A 109 3.37 7.11 -1.03
C MET A 109 4.33 6.12 -0.33
N SER A 110 4.02 4.83 -0.32
CA SER A 110 4.92 3.81 0.21
C SER A 110 6.18 3.64 -0.67
N ILE A 111 6.04 3.71 -2.00
CA ILE A 111 7.17 3.73 -2.93
C ILE A 111 8.03 4.97 -2.70
N LEU A 112 7.42 6.15 -2.53
CA LEU A 112 8.12 7.40 -2.25
C LEU A 112 8.85 7.35 -0.90
N LEU A 113 8.23 6.82 0.15
CA LEU A 113 8.85 6.64 1.45
C LEU A 113 10.05 5.69 1.36
N THR A 114 9.92 4.60 0.64
CA THR A 114 11.01 3.67 0.33
C THR A 114 12.18 4.39 -0.34
N ALA A 115 11.93 5.18 -1.38
CA ALA A 115 12.94 5.93 -2.10
C ALA A 115 13.65 6.97 -1.21
N LEU A 116 12.92 7.66 -0.33
CA LEU A 116 13.48 8.59 0.64
C LEU A 116 14.39 7.88 1.66
N CYS A 117 13.97 6.74 2.19
CA CYS A 117 14.79 5.94 3.11
C CYS A 117 16.06 5.43 2.41
N LEU A 118 15.95 4.88 1.20
CA LEU A 118 17.09 4.42 0.40
C LEU A 118 18.07 5.55 0.11
N ARG A 119 17.57 6.74 -0.28
CA ARG A 119 18.40 7.90 -0.49
C ARG A 119 19.17 8.25 0.78
N SER A 120 18.50 8.28 1.92
CA SER A 120 19.13 8.60 3.21
C SER A 120 20.13 7.54 3.68
N ILE A 121 19.93 6.26 3.32
CA ILE A 121 20.86 5.18 3.64
C ILE A 121 22.13 5.27 2.78
N LYS A 122 22.01 5.65 1.51
CA LYS A 122 23.10 5.65 0.53
C LYS A 122 23.77 7.01 0.35
N ALA A 123 23.15 8.10 0.80
CA ALA A 123 23.72 9.43 0.61
C ALA A 123 25.04 9.57 1.38
N GLU A 124 25.94 10.36 0.81
CA GLU A 124 27.18 10.79 1.44
C GLU A 124 26.94 12.04 2.32
N GLY A 125 27.81 12.26 3.31
CA GLY A 125 27.74 13.42 4.20
C GLY A 125 26.78 13.26 5.39
N LEU A 126 26.57 14.36 6.12
CA LEU A 126 25.75 14.34 7.33
C LEU A 126 24.25 14.30 7.00
N PHE A 127 23.50 13.57 7.83
CA PHE A 127 22.04 13.52 7.76
C PHE A 127 21.45 14.91 8.05
N THR A 128 20.56 15.36 7.17
CA THR A 128 20.00 16.71 7.25
C THR A 128 18.59 16.70 7.83
N ILE A 129 18.22 17.81 8.49
CA ILE A 129 16.85 18.03 8.97
C ILE A 129 15.84 17.90 7.81
N ARG A 130 16.23 18.34 6.61
CA ARG A 130 15.38 18.22 5.41
C ARG A 130 15.09 16.77 5.05
N GLU A 131 16.08 15.88 5.10
CA GLU A 131 15.88 14.44 4.83
C GLU A 131 14.94 13.83 5.88
N GLY A 132 15.17 14.11 7.15
CA GLY A 132 14.32 13.66 8.25
C GLY A 132 12.88 14.16 8.15
N SER A 133 12.69 15.45 7.85
CA SER A 133 11.35 16.02 7.68
C SER A 133 10.59 15.45 6.50
N GLN A 134 11.27 15.13 5.39
CA GLN A 134 10.65 14.49 4.22
C GLN A 134 10.16 13.07 4.56
N ILE A 135 11.00 12.26 5.20
CA ILE A 135 10.64 10.91 5.65
C ILE A 135 9.45 10.97 6.62
N LEU A 136 9.55 11.84 7.63
CA LEU A 136 8.52 12.01 8.64
C LEU A 136 7.19 12.48 8.02
N PHE A 137 7.23 13.47 7.14
CA PHE A 137 6.04 13.99 6.46
C PHE A 137 5.30 12.92 5.66
N VAL A 138 6.03 12.15 4.84
CA VAL A 138 5.42 11.06 4.06
C VAL A 138 4.89 9.95 4.97
N ALA A 139 5.61 9.60 6.03
CA ALA A 139 5.16 8.62 7.01
C ALA A 139 3.90 9.09 7.76
N MET A 140 3.82 10.38 8.14
CA MET A 140 2.63 10.96 8.77
C MET A 140 1.41 10.99 7.86
N LEU A 141 1.60 11.15 6.55
CA LEU A 141 0.50 11.07 5.58
C LEU A 141 -0.01 9.63 5.38
N LEU A 142 0.89 8.64 5.45
CA LEU A 142 0.54 7.21 5.35
C LEU A 142 -0.14 6.66 6.61
N ALA A 143 0.30 7.13 7.76
CA ALA A 143 -0.09 6.59 9.05
C ALA A 143 -1.61 6.46 9.26
N PRO A 144 -2.40 7.48 8.96
CA PRO A 144 -3.84 7.44 9.17
C PRO A 144 -4.59 6.56 8.15
N CYS A 145 -4.01 6.31 6.98
CA CYS A 145 -4.68 5.53 5.92
C CYS A 145 -4.73 4.03 6.24
N LYS A 146 -3.59 3.48 6.59
CA LYS A 146 -3.43 2.12 7.13
C LYS A 146 -2.16 2.05 7.95
N VAL A 147 -2.34 1.94 9.24
CA VAL A 147 -1.29 1.95 10.27
C VAL A 147 -0.15 0.97 9.95
N ILE A 148 -0.48 -0.20 9.41
CA ILE A 148 0.51 -1.23 9.08
C ILE A 148 1.57 -0.75 8.07
N TYR A 149 1.23 0.13 7.13
CA TYR A 149 2.19 0.59 6.11
C TYR A 149 3.18 1.64 6.64
N THR A 150 2.93 2.24 7.80
CA THR A 150 3.93 3.10 8.47
C THR A 150 5.17 2.35 8.91
N MET A 151 5.10 1.01 9.02
CA MET A 151 6.26 0.16 9.29
C MET A 151 7.39 0.36 8.28
N VAL A 152 7.08 0.80 7.06
CA VAL A 152 8.11 1.17 6.07
C VAL A 152 9.03 2.27 6.60
N ALA A 153 8.55 3.17 7.46
CA ALA A 153 9.38 4.20 8.08
C ALA A 153 10.45 3.66 9.03
N LEU A 154 10.29 2.42 9.55
CA LEU A 154 11.32 1.76 10.37
C LEU A 154 12.63 1.51 9.60
N LEU A 155 12.59 1.57 8.29
CA LEU A 155 13.80 1.47 7.46
C LEU A 155 14.75 2.66 7.66
N ALA A 156 14.25 3.79 8.17
CA ALA A 156 15.10 4.90 8.60
C ALA A 156 16.04 4.51 9.76
N LEU A 157 15.75 3.44 10.52
CA LEU A 157 16.63 2.91 11.56
C LEU A 157 17.97 2.39 11.00
N PHE A 158 17.99 2.04 9.71
CA PHE A 158 19.17 1.50 9.03
C PHE A 158 20.02 2.58 8.34
N ILE A 159 19.70 3.87 8.55
CA ILE A 159 20.58 4.97 8.15
C ILE A 159 21.91 4.79 8.89
N PRO A 160 23.07 4.76 8.17
CA PRO A 160 24.37 4.50 8.76
C PRO A 160 24.74 5.50 9.85
N GLN A 161 25.38 5.00 10.92
CA GLN A 161 25.79 5.81 12.08
C GLN A 161 26.72 6.99 11.68
N GLY A 162 27.60 6.77 10.70
CA GLY A 162 28.51 7.80 10.20
C GLY A 162 27.86 9.02 9.57
N ARG A 163 26.54 8.97 9.32
CA ARG A 163 25.77 10.11 8.80
C ARG A 163 25.28 11.08 9.88
N PHE A 164 25.39 10.74 11.15
CA PHE A 164 24.93 11.58 12.26
C PHE A 164 26.13 12.31 12.91
N ARG A 165 25.93 13.56 13.34
CA ARG A 165 26.95 14.33 14.04
C ARG A 165 27.33 13.73 15.40
N SER A 166 26.38 13.07 16.03
CA SER A 166 26.56 12.45 17.34
C SER A 166 25.65 11.24 17.54
N ARG A 167 26.06 10.34 18.45
CA ARG A 167 25.19 9.22 18.89
C ARG A 167 23.86 9.69 19.48
N LYS A 168 23.82 10.87 20.09
CA LYS A 168 22.58 11.45 20.67
C LYS A 168 21.60 11.83 19.55
N GLU A 169 22.09 12.45 18.48
CA GLU A 169 21.29 12.80 17.30
C GLU A 169 20.75 11.56 16.61
N GLU A 170 21.60 10.54 16.39
CA GLU A 170 21.19 9.26 15.84
C GLU A 170 20.07 8.62 16.67
N LEU A 171 20.29 8.49 17.99
CA LEU A 171 19.34 7.89 18.91
C LEU A 171 18.01 8.65 18.92
N PHE A 172 18.06 9.98 18.95
CA PHE A 172 16.86 10.83 18.95
C PHE A 172 16.03 10.64 17.70
N ILE A 173 16.65 10.61 16.51
CA ILE A 173 15.95 10.43 15.24
C ILE A 173 15.37 9.01 15.12
N LYS A 174 16.17 7.99 15.43
CA LYS A 174 15.75 6.60 15.39
C LYS A 174 14.62 6.31 16.39
N LEU A 175 14.74 6.78 17.63
CA LEU A 175 13.66 6.68 18.63
C LEU A 175 12.43 7.49 18.21
N GLY A 176 12.61 8.65 17.59
CA GLY A 176 11.51 9.45 17.05
C GLY A 176 10.71 8.69 15.99
N CYS A 177 11.37 8.01 15.04
CA CYS A 177 10.72 7.16 14.07
C CYS A 177 9.99 5.97 14.73
N MET A 178 10.60 5.30 15.69
CA MET A 178 9.96 4.21 16.43
C MET A 178 8.76 4.70 17.23
N MET A 179 8.88 5.83 17.92
CA MET A 179 7.78 6.43 18.67
C MET A 179 6.63 6.85 17.77
N LEU A 180 6.94 7.42 16.58
CA LEU A 180 5.91 7.76 15.60
C LEU A 180 5.12 6.53 15.19
N VAL A 181 5.81 5.46 14.78
CA VAL A 181 5.16 4.21 14.42
C VAL A 181 4.36 3.63 15.60
N GLY A 182 4.95 3.63 16.80
CA GLY A 182 4.28 3.18 18.02
C GLY A 182 3.05 4.01 18.39
N MET A 183 3.14 5.35 18.30
CA MET A 183 2.00 6.25 18.55
C MET A 183 0.87 6.04 17.55
N VAL A 184 1.19 5.80 16.30
CA VAL A 184 0.17 5.55 15.27
C VAL A 184 -0.48 4.19 15.48
N LEU A 185 0.30 3.15 15.83
CA LEU A 185 -0.21 1.82 16.19
C LEU A 185 -1.11 1.86 17.45
N ALA A 186 -0.71 2.63 18.45
CA ALA A 186 -1.47 2.79 19.69
C ALA A 186 -2.65 3.77 19.54
N GLY A 187 -2.47 4.85 18.76
CA GLY A 187 -3.45 5.91 18.57
C GLY A 187 -4.73 5.43 17.89
N GLY A 188 -4.62 4.55 16.91
CA GLY A 188 -5.78 3.89 16.30
C GLY A 188 -6.62 3.14 17.34
N ARG A 189 -5.98 2.40 18.24
CA ARG A 189 -6.66 1.68 19.33
C ARG A 189 -7.29 2.61 20.36
N LEU A 190 -6.59 3.70 20.72
CA LEU A 190 -7.11 4.72 21.64
C LEU A 190 -8.31 5.44 21.04
N LEU A 191 -8.26 5.78 19.76
CA LEU A 191 -9.38 6.42 19.06
C LEU A 191 -10.59 5.49 19.01
N ASP A 192 -10.39 4.23 18.65
CA ASP A 192 -11.45 3.20 18.65
C ASP A 192 -12.05 3.02 20.07
N TYR A 193 -11.21 3.00 21.08
CA TYR A 193 -11.66 2.93 22.47
C TYR A 193 -12.45 4.17 22.89
N CYS A 194 -11.98 5.39 22.58
CA CYS A 194 -12.67 6.63 22.91
C CYS A 194 -13.99 6.77 22.15
N VAL A 195 -14.04 6.43 20.88
CA VAL A 195 -15.26 6.47 20.06
C VAL A 195 -16.27 5.45 20.56
N ASN A 196 -15.85 4.23 20.84
CA ASN A 196 -16.73 3.19 21.37
C ASN A 196 -17.21 3.47 22.81
N SER A 197 -16.37 4.13 23.63
CA SER A 197 -16.76 4.56 24.98
C SER A 197 -17.72 5.75 24.97
N ALA A 198 -17.60 6.65 23.98
CA ALA A 198 -18.52 7.77 23.81
C ALA A 198 -19.88 7.34 23.21
N SER A 199 -19.92 6.22 22.48
CA SER A 199 -21.13 5.66 21.88
C SER A 199 -21.84 4.61 22.74
N SER A 200 -21.47 4.49 24.00
CA SER A 200 -22.10 3.55 24.95
C SER A 200 -23.60 3.78 25.25
N GLY A 201 -24.29 4.62 24.47
CA GLY A 201 -25.75 4.79 24.43
C GLY A 201 -26.45 4.18 23.22
N SER A 202 -25.70 3.70 22.21
CA SER A 202 -26.25 3.08 21.00
C SER A 202 -25.27 2.03 20.52
N ALA A 203 -25.26 0.87 21.16
CA ALA A 203 -24.56 -0.30 20.67
C ALA A 203 -25.20 -0.80 19.37
N VAL A 204 -25.00 -0.08 18.29
CA VAL A 204 -25.18 -0.62 16.96
C VAL A 204 -23.84 -1.28 16.62
N ASN A 205 -23.81 -2.60 16.71
CA ASN A 205 -22.73 -3.43 16.22
C ASN A 205 -22.62 -3.27 14.69
N ASN A 206 -22.03 -2.15 14.23
CA ASN A 206 -21.87 -1.81 12.81
C ASN A 206 -20.90 -2.73 12.05
N SER A 207 -20.25 -3.68 12.73
CA SER A 207 -19.38 -4.66 12.10
C SER A 207 -20.10 -5.92 11.57
N MET A 208 -21.36 -6.13 11.96
CA MET A 208 -22.14 -7.31 11.57
C MET A 208 -22.90 -7.19 10.26
N ASP A 209 -23.18 -5.98 9.76
CA ASP A 209 -24.02 -5.76 8.58
C ASP A 209 -23.39 -6.17 7.24
N TYR A 210 -22.11 -6.47 7.20
CA TYR A 210 -21.42 -6.73 5.94
C TYR A 210 -21.53 -8.17 5.41
N ARG A 211 -21.86 -9.16 6.25
CA ARG A 211 -21.91 -10.58 5.85
C ARG A 211 -23.22 -11.29 6.12
N GLY A 212 -24.21 -10.62 6.69
CA GLY A 212 -25.56 -11.18 6.87
C GLY A 212 -25.69 -12.34 7.87
N ASP A 213 -24.62 -12.78 8.50
CA ASP A 213 -24.65 -13.83 9.53
C ASP A 213 -24.35 -13.24 10.90
N GLN A 214 -25.40 -13.18 11.74
CA GLN A 214 -25.33 -12.62 13.10
C GLN A 214 -24.82 -13.61 14.15
N SER A 215 -24.49 -14.84 13.79
CA SER A 215 -24.11 -15.90 14.72
C SER A 215 -22.61 -16.06 14.95
N GLY A 216 -21.77 -15.44 14.12
CA GLY A 216 -20.32 -15.60 14.17
C GLY A 216 -19.60 -14.48 14.94
N HIS A 217 -18.68 -14.86 15.82
CA HIS A 217 -17.72 -13.94 16.42
C HIS A 217 -16.42 -13.93 15.64
N PHE A 218 -15.87 -12.74 15.36
CA PHE A 218 -14.55 -12.61 14.75
C PHE A 218 -13.45 -13.00 15.76
N TYR A 219 -12.30 -13.41 15.23
CA TYR A 219 -11.11 -13.56 16.04
C TYR A 219 -10.74 -12.22 16.71
N THR A 220 -10.26 -12.31 17.93
CA THR A 220 -9.75 -11.16 18.68
C THR A 220 -8.23 -11.23 18.81
N VAL A 221 -7.61 -10.10 19.14
CA VAL A 221 -6.17 -10.07 19.46
C VAL A 221 -5.86 -10.98 20.67
N SER A 222 -6.80 -11.08 21.62
CA SER A 222 -6.68 -11.97 22.77
C SER A 222 -6.60 -13.45 22.36
N ASP A 223 -7.37 -13.85 21.34
CA ASP A 223 -7.33 -15.24 20.84
C ASP A 223 -5.96 -15.57 20.22
N VAL A 224 -5.36 -14.59 19.52
CA VAL A 224 -4.01 -14.75 18.95
C VAL A 224 -2.95 -14.83 20.05
N VAL A 225 -3.03 -13.97 21.07
CA VAL A 225 -2.08 -13.96 22.20
C VAL A 225 -2.18 -15.22 23.04
N ASN A 226 -3.39 -15.70 23.29
CA ASN A 226 -3.63 -16.91 24.08
C ASN A 226 -3.28 -18.20 23.32
N ASN A 227 -3.35 -18.20 21.98
CA ASN A 227 -3.07 -19.34 21.14
C ASN A 227 -2.16 -19.00 19.94
N PRO A 228 -0.92 -18.55 20.15
CA PRO A 228 -0.04 -18.08 19.07
C PRO A 228 0.31 -19.20 18.05
N LEU A 229 0.40 -20.44 18.49
CA LEU A 229 0.67 -21.58 17.60
C LEU A 229 -0.48 -21.83 16.63
N ARG A 230 -1.73 -21.62 17.06
CA ARG A 230 -2.90 -21.70 16.18
C ARG A 230 -2.82 -20.64 15.08
N PHE A 231 -2.45 -19.41 15.44
CA PHE A 231 -2.25 -18.33 14.45
C PHE A 231 -1.15 -18.67 13.45
N VAL A 232 0.02 -19.15 13.92
CA VAL A 232 1.12 -19.56 13.03
C VAL A 232 0.69 -20.68 12.09
N LYS A 233 -0.06 -21.67 12.59
CA LYS A 233 -0.62 -22.73 11.75
C LYS A 233 -1.59 -22.19 10.71
N MET A 234 -2.51 -21.30 11.08
CA MET A 234 -3.46 -20.67 10.16
C MET A 234 -2.72 -19.84 9.09
N LEU A 235 -1.70 -19.08 9.50
CA LEU A 235 -0.85 -18.31 8.60
C LEU A 235 -0.20 -19.21 7.55
N TYR A 236 0.45 -20.28 8.00
CA TYR A 236 1.11 -21.26 7.12
C TYR A 236 0.12 -21.90 6.14
N LEU A 237 -1.00 -22.43 6.64
CA LEU A 237 -2.01 -23.09 5.80
C LEU A 237 -2.64 -22.12 4.80
N SER A 238 -2.85 -20.85 5.17
CA SER A 238 -3.39 -19.84 4.27
C SER A 238 -2.41 -19.44 3.19
N LEU A 239 -1.12 -19.36 3.51
CA LEU A 239 -0.07 -19.11 2.52
C LEU A 239 0.14 -20.29 1.59
N ASP A 240 0.05 -21.52 2.09
CA ASP A 240 0.15 -22.72 1.29
C ASP A 240 -1.03 -22.83 0.30
N GLN A 241 -2.24 -22.57 0.77
CA GLN A 241 -3.45 -22.69 -0.04
C GLN A 241 -3.65 -21.55 -1.02
N PHE A 242 -3.42 -20.31 -0.59
CA PHE A 242 -3.77 -19.10 -1.36
C PHE A 242 -2.55 -18.30 -1.86
N GLY A 243 -1.32 -18.74 -1.56
CA GLY A 243 -0.11 -17.98 -1.89
C GLY A 243 0.04 -17.66 -3.36
N PHE A 244 -0.30 -18.62 -4.24
CA PHE A 244 -0.29 -18.39 -5.70
C PHE A 244 -1.36 -17.36 -6.11
N GLU A 245 -2.54 -17.42 -5.55
CA GLU A 245 -3.61 -16.44 -5.79
C GLU A 245 -3.20 -15.04 -5.33
N TYR A 246 -2.52 -14.93 -4.18
CA TYR A 246 -1.99 -13.64 -3.72
C TYR A 246 -0.96 -13.08 -4.70
N LEU A 247 -0.04 -13.91 -5.22
CA LEU A 247 0.92 -13.50 -6.24
C LEU A 247 0.19 -13.07 -7.52
N GLN A 248 -0.76 -13.88 -8.00
CA GLN A 248 -1.55 -13.60 -9.19
C GLN A 248 -2.25 -12.24 -9.08
N ARG A 249 -2.94 -11.99 -7.96
CA ARG A 249 -3.64 -10.72 -7.70
C ARG A 249 -2.66 -9.56 -7.49
N MET A 250 -1.49 -9.81 -6.93
CA MET A 250 -0.46 -8.78 -6.72
C MET A 250 0.11 -8.25 -8.03
N VAL A 251 0.40 -9.12 -8.99
CA VAL A 251 0.95 -8.69 -10.29
C VAL A 251 -0.12 -8.18 -11.26
N GLY A 252 -1.40 -8.45 -11.03
CA GLY A 252 -2.50 -8.01 -11.88
C GLY A 252 -3.06 -9.12 -12.78
N GLY A 253 -2.83 -10.38 -12.41
CA GLY A 253 -3.45 -11.52 -13.08
C GLY A 253 -4.96 -11.62 -12.85
N SER A 254 -5.50 -10.91 -11.87
CA SER A 254 -6.93 -10.78 -11.60
C SER A 254 -7.17 -9.34 -11.16
N LEU A 255 -7.99 -8.64 -11.92
CA LEU A 255 -8.35 -7.23 -11.71
C LEU A 255 -9.87 -7.14 -11.48
N GLY A 256 -10.29 -6.20 -10.62
CA GLY A 256 -11.70 -6.00 -10.32
C GLY A 256 -12.06 -6.36 -8.88
N TRP A 257 -13.37 -6.57 -8.62
CA TRP A 257 -13.87 -6.88 -7.31
C TRP A 257 -14.67 -8.18 -7.33
N PHE A 258 -14.37 -9.05 -6.38
CA PHE A 258 -14.94 -10.35 -5.95
C PHE A 258 -15.83 -11.15 -6.91
N GLN A 259 -16.74 -10.56 -7.69
CA GLN A 259 -17.68 -11.26 -8.57
C GLN A 259 -17.52 -10.91 -10.04
N GLU A 260 -16.79 -9.82 -10.34
CA GLU A 260 -16.57 -9.33 -11.70
C GLU A 260 -15.06 -9.16 -11.93
N GLU A 261 -14.30 -10.22 -11.65
CA GLU A 261 -12.85 -10.20 -11.86
C GLU A 261 -12.52 -10.41 -13.33
N ILE A 262 -11.69 -9.52 -13.85
CA ILE A 262 -11.02 -9.74 -15.14
C ILE A 262 -9.81 -10.62 -14.85
N VAL A 263 -9.88 -11.89 -15.23
CA VAL A 263 -8.80 -12.85 -15.02
C VAL A 263 -7.92 -12.91 -16.26
N SER A 264 -6.65 -12.63 -16.09
CA SER A 264 -5.64 -12.73 -17.14
C SER A 264 -5.17 -14.18 -17.31
N PRO A 265 -4.73 -14.59 -18.53
CA PRO A 265 -4.14 -15.90 -18.73
C PRO A 265 -2.94 -16.15 -17.81
N HIS A 266 -2.79 -17.37 -17.31
CA HIS A 266 -1.69 -17.71 -16.39
C HIS A 266 -0.31 -17.43 -16.97
N ILE A 267 -0.13 -17.57 -18.29
CA ILE A 267 1.13 -17.24 -18.97
C ILE A 267 1.54 -15.77 -18.76
N TYR A 268 0.56 -14.88 -18.74
CA TYR A 268 0.78 -13.46 -18.49
C TYR A 268 1.25 -13.21 -17.04
N VAL A 269 0.62 -13.89 -16.07
CA VAL A 269 1.03 -13.83 -14.65
C VAL A 269 2.47 -14.32 -14.49
N VAL A 270 2.83 -15.42 -15.15
CA VAL A 270 4.20 -15.95 -15.14
C VAL A 270 5.16 -14.94 -15.76
N ALA A 271 4.82 -14.36 -16.91
CA ALA A 271 5.65 -13.35 -17.58
C ALA A 271 5.91 -12.13 -16.68
N LEU A 272 4.86 -11.57 -16.06
CA LEU A 272 4.98 -10.45 -15.13
C LEU A 272 5.85 -10.80 -13.90
N THR A 273 5.70 -12.01 -13.37
CA THR A 273 6.50 -12.49 -12.24
C THR A 273 7.97 -12.65 -12.64
N VAL A 274 8.25 -13.13 -13.84
CA VAL A 274 9.62 -13.23 -14.39
C VAL A 274 10.22 -11.83 -14.55
N VAL A 275 9.51 -10.88 -15.14
CA VAL A 275 10.00 -9.49 -15.29
C VAL A 275 10.26 -8.85 -13.91
N MET A 276 9.38 -9.10 -12.93
CA MET A 276 9.59 -8.68 -11.55
C MET A 276 10.87 -9.31 -10.97
N GLY A 277 11.11 -10.60 -11.17
CA GLY A 277 12.34 -11.28 -10.79
C GLY A 277 13.58 -10.72 -11.48
N MET A 278 13.49 -10.40 -12.78
CA MET A 278 14.60 -9.78 -13.54
C MET A 278 14.93 -8.38 -13.03
N SER A 279 13.99 -7.64 -12.49
CA SER A 279 14.22 -6.31 -11.91
C SER A 279 15.14 -6.30 -10.69
N VAL A 280 15.36 -7.46 -10.08
CA VAL A 280 16.28 -7.65 -8.94
C VAL A 280 17.74 -7.68 -9.41
N VAL A 281 17.99 -8.01 -10.68
CA VAL A 281 19.33 -8.05 -11.25
C VAL A 281 19.81 -6.63 -11.56
N PRO A 282 20.99 -6.21 -11.08
CA PRO A 282 21.53 -4.88 -11.35
C PRO A 282 21.81 -4.69 -12.84
N SER A 283 21.58 -3.47 -13.31
CA SER A 283 22.07 -3.00 -14.60
C SER A 283 23.45 -2.34 -14.43
N ASP A 284 24.15 -2.12 -15.54
CA ASP A 284 25.49 -1.50 -15.52
C ASP A 284 25.49 -0.12 -14.85
N ASP A 285 24.40 0.66 -15.01
CA ASP A 285 24.23 1.99 -14.43
C ASP A 285 23.79 1.98 -12.95
N ASP A 286 23.43 0.82 -12.39
CA ASP A 286 22.87 0.66 -11.05
C ASP A 286 23.44 -0.64 -10.43
N SER A 287 24.77 -0.69 -10.28
CA SER A 287 25.48 -1.87 -9.76
C SER A 287 25.64 -1.91 -8.24
N GLU A 288 25.23 -0.85 -7.54
CA GLU A 288 25.36 -0.80 -6.09
C GLU A 288 24.38 -1.73 -5.38
N GLU A 289 24.84 -2.30 -4.27
CA GLU A 289 24.06 -3.15 -3.39
C GLU A 289 23.82 -2.47 -2.03
N LEU A 290 22.77 -2.93 -1.34
CA LEU A 290 22.59 -2.59 0.07
C LEU A 290 23.65 -3.30 0.94
N SER A 291 23.96 -2.70 2.10
CA SER A 291 24.69 -3.44 3.12
C SER A 291 23.87 -4.66 3.58
N PHE A 292 24.54 -5.72 3.99
CA PHE A 292 23.88 -6.94 4.46
C PHE A 292 22.82 -6.67 5.55
N SER A 293 23.12 -5.78 6.49
CA SER A 293 22.18 -5.39 7.55
C SER A 293 20.94 -4.68 7.00
N ALA A 294 21.09 -3.80 6.02
CA ALA A 294 19.96 -3.10 5.39
C ALA A 294 19.11 -4.05 4.52
N SER A 295 19.76 -4.99 3.82
CA SER A 295 19.06 -6.04 3.06
C SER A 295 18.25 -6.95 3.98
N LEU A 296 18.86 -7.44 5.05
CA LEU A 296 18.15 -8.25 6.05
C LEU A 296 16.97 -7.49 6.66
N ALA A 297 17.15 -6.22 6.96
CA ALA A 297 16.08 -5.36 7.46
C ALA A 297 14.90 -5.23 6.48
N GLY A 298 15.17 -5.05 5.21
CA GLY A 298 14.12 -4.97 4.19
C GLY A 298 13.33 -6.27 4.08
N ILE A 299 14.00 -7.43 4.15
CA ILE A 299 13.34 -8.73 4.18
C ILE A 299 12.47 -8.86 5.44
N PHE A 300 12.98 -8.43 6.61
CA PHE A 300 12.22 -8.43 7.86
C PHE A 300 10.99 -7.52 7.81
N VAL A 301 11.13 -6.31 7.26
CA VAL A 301 10.00 -5.38 7.12
C VAL A 301 8.92 -5.98 6.21
N PHE A 302 9.31 -6.64 5.13
CA PHE A 302 8.36 -7.35 4.28
C PHE A 302 7.67 -8.50 5.03
N ALA A 303 8.42 -9.35 5.72
CA ALA A 303 7.88 -10.47 6.48
C ALA A 303 6.93 -10.01 7.60
N ILE A 304 7.32 -8.99 8.37
CA ILE A 304 6.47 -8.40 9.39
C ILE A 304 5.22 -7.77 8.75
N GLY A 305 5.38 -7.05 7.64
CA GLY A 305 4.26 -6.48 6.89
C GLY A 305 3.25 -7.54 6.46
N LEU A 306 3.72 -8.67 5.92
CA LEU A 306 2.89 -9.82 5.56
C LEU A 306 2.13 -10.35 6.79
N ILE A 307 2.83 -10.60 7.89
CA ILE A 307 2.20 -11.10 9.13
C ILE A 307 1.16 -10.11 9.65
N LEU A 308 1.44 -8.81 9.64
CA LEU A 308 0.52 -7.77 10.10
C LEU A 308 -0.72 -7.64 9.20
N VAL A 309 -0.56 -7.76 7.88
CA VAL A 309 -1.69 -7.80 6.95
C VAL A 309 -2.59 -8.98 7.26
N MET A 310 -2.00 -10.18 7.40
CA MET A 310 -2.75 -11.41 7.74
C MET A 310 -3.42 -11.30 9.11
N LEU A 311 -2.72 -10.78 10.11
CA LEU A 311 -3.26 -10.57 11.47
C LEU A 311 -4.42 -9.58 11.47
N THR A 312 -4.29 -8.46 10.74
CA THR A 312 -5.34 -7.46 10.66
C THR A 312 -6.61 -8.04 10.06
N LEU A 313 -6.48 -8.83 9.00
CA LEU A 313 -7.63 -9.49 8.38
C LEU A 313 -8.21 -10.60 9.26
N LEU A 314 -7.37 -11.37 9.95
CA LEU A 314 -7.84 -12.35 10.91
C LEU A 314 -8.79 -11.73 11.95
N VAL A 315 -8.41 -10.60 12.53
CA VAL A 315 -9.17 -9.93 13.60
C VAL A 315 -10.38 -9.15 13.06
N SER A 316 -10.35 -8.68 11.82
CA SER A 316 -11.41 -7.81 11.26
C SER A 316 -12.36 -8.52 10.28
N TRP A 317 -12.02 -9.74 9.83
CA TRP A 317 -12.73 -10.35 8.72
C TRP A 317 -13.02 -11.84 8.87
N VAL A 318 -12.23 -12.57 9.66
CA VAL A 318 -12.30 -14.03 9.78
C VAL A 318 -13.10 -14.43 11.01
N PHE A 319 -14.11 -15.30 10.85
CA PHE A 319 -14.86 -15.83 11.97
C PHE A 319 -14.00 -16.84 12.75
N ASN A 320 -14.21 -16.91 14.07
CA ASN A 320 -13.45 -17.79 14.97
C ASN A 320 -13.67 -19.30 14.72
N THR A 321 -14.68 -19.64 13.91
CA THR A 321 -14.97 -20.98 13.42
C THR A 321 -14.11 -21.36 12.20
N GLU A 322 -13.54 -20.38 11.48
CA GLU A 322 -12.70 -20.63 10.32
C GLU A 322 -11.29 -21.09 10.75
N GLY A 323 -10.69 -21.97 9.95
CA GLY A 323 -9.32 -22.47 10.15
C GLY A 323 -8.29 -21.81 9.26
N LEU A 324 -8.70 -20.92 8.35
CA LEU A 324 -7.87 -20.22 7.37
C LEU A 324 -8.12 -18.72 7.46
N ILE A 325 -7.11 -17.93 7.08
CA ILE A 325 -7.22 -16.47 7.00
C ILE A 325 -7.74 -16.10 5.62
N THR A 326 -9.02 -15.80 5.52
CA THR A 326 -9.72 -15.44 4.29
C THR A 326 -9.74 -13.92 4.06
N GLY A 327 -10.10 -13.47 2.85
CA GLY A 327 -10.22 -12.04 2.52
C GLY A 327 -8.90 -11.32 2.24
N VAL A 328 -7.76 -12.01 2.30
CA VAL A 328 -6.46 -11.44 1.95
C VAL A 328 -6.38 -11.25 0.42
N GLN A 329 -5.91 -10.08 0.01
CA GLN A 329 -5.69 -9.77 -1.40
C GLN A 329 -4.22 -9.43 -1.64
N GLY A 330 -3.66 -9.94 -2.74
CA GLY A 330 -2.24 -9.74 -3.09
C GLY A 330 -1.82 -8.27 -3.14
N ARG A 331 -2.74 -7.35 -3.49
CA ARG A 331 -2.48 -5.90 -3.51
C ARG A 331 -2.03 -5.33 -2.16
N TYR A 332 -2.36 -5.98 -1.05
CA TYR A 332 -1.96 -5.51 0.28
C TYR A 332 -0.46 -5.66 0.55
N PHE A 333 0.24 -6.46 -0.25
CA PHE A 333 1.69 -6.64 -0.13
C PHE A 333 2.49 -5.66 -0.99
N LEU A 334 1.86 -4.98 -1.96
CA LEU A 334 2.51 -4.02 -2.86
C LEU A 334 3.28 -2.90 -2.14
N PRO A 335 2.80 -2.31 -1.03
CA PRO A 335 3.53 -1.27 -0.33
C PRO A 335 4.88 -1.70 0.25
N TYR A 336 5.07 -2.99 0.52
CA TYR A 336 6.32 -3.56 1.05
C TYR A 336 7.22 -4.17 -0.03
N LEU A 337 6.65 -4.46 -1.20
CA LEU A 337 7.34 -5.17 -2.28
C LEU A 337 8.62 -4.48 -2.76
N PRO A 338 8.70 -3.13 -2.88
CA PRO A 338 9.92 -2.45 -3.29
C PRO A 338 11.12 -2.82 -2.41
N TRP A 339 10.92 -2.88 -1.10
CA TRP A 339 11.99 -3.26 -0.17
C TRP A 339 12.41 -4.70 -0.32
N LEU A 340 11.48 -5.62 -0.47
CA LEU A 340 11.82 -7.03 -0.71
C LEU A 340 12.70 -7.17 -1.95
N LEU A 341 12.27 -6.61 -3.10
CA LEU A 341 13.02 -6.76 -4.35
C LEU A 341 14.40 -6.10 -4.29
N ILE A 342 14.51 -4.93 -3.66
CA ILE A 342 15.79 -4.24 -3.50
C ILE A 342 16.70 -4.98 -2.50
N SER A 343 16.12 -5.63 -1.48
CA SER A 343 16.88 -6.35 -0.46
C SER A 343 17.45 -7.70 -0.93
N ILE A 344 16.75 -8.37 -1.84
CA ILE A 344 17.23 -9.63 -2.43
C ILE A 344 18.11 -9.43 -3.67
N ARG A 345 18.41 -8.19 -3.99
CA ARG A 345 19.23 -7.81 -5.13
C ARG A 345 20.65 -8.39 -5.00
N THR A 346 21.19 -8.92 -6.09
CA THR A 346 22.51 -9.54 -6.11
C THR A 346 23.27 -9.14 -7.37
N SER A 347 24.53 -8.75 -7.20
CA SER A 347 25.47 -8.43 -8.27
C SER A 347 26.11 -9.65 -8.93
N ARG A 348 25.79 -10.87 -8.45
CA ARG A 348 26.33 -12.11 -9.04
C ARG A 348 25.95 -12.31 -10.52
N PHE A 349 24.79 -11.77 -10.89
CA PHE A 349 24.31 -11.75 -12.27
C PHE A 349 24.22 -10.32 -12.73
N LYS A 350 24.66 -10.04 -13.96
CA LYS A 350 24.49 -8.73 -14.60
C LYS A 350 23.59 -8.91 -15.80
N PHE A 351 22.70 -7.97 -16.02
CA PHE A 351 21.78 -7.96 -17.13
C PHE A 351 22.13 -6.77 -18.04
N ASP A 352 22.10 -6.96 -19.35
CA ASP A 352 22.26 -5.83 -20.28
C ASP A 352 21.13 -4.84 -20.07
N GLY A 353 21.46 -3.68 -19.51
CA GLY A 353 20.50 -2.63 -19.17
C GLY A 353 19.69 -2.12 -20.38
N LYS A 354 20.17 -2.37 -21.60
CA LYS A 354 19.46 -1.97 -22.83
C LYS A 354 18.19 -2.79 -23.10
N LEU A 355 18.09 -4.03 -22.60
CA LEU A 355 16.92 -4.87 -22.77
C LEU A 355 15.78 -4.52 -21.80
N PHE A 356 16.09 -3.92 -20.66
CA PHE A 356 15.11 -3.67 -19.61
C PHE A 356 13.97 -2.70 -20.01
N PRO A 357 14.22 -1.58 -20.72
CA PRO A 357 13.14 -0.72 -21.21
C PRO A 357 12.15 -1.43 -22.14
N TYR A 358 12.63 -2.35 -22.98
CA TYR A 358 11.75 -3.13 -23.86
C TYR A 358 10.86 -4.11 -23.10
N LEU A 359 11.38 -4.70 -22.01
CA LEU A 359 10.58 -5.55 -21.12
C LEU A 359 9.49 -4.75 -20.41
N LEU A 360 9.81 -3.52 -19.98
CA LEU A 360 8.80 -2.62 -19.38
C LEU A 360 7.73 -2.21 -20.38
N MET A 361 8.09 -1.99 -21.66
CA MET A 361 7.10 -1.65 -22.69
C MET A 361 6.20 -2.82 -23.06
N ALA A 362 6.66 -4.05 -22.84
CA ALA A 362 5.90 -5.26 -23.11
C ALA A 362 4.94 -5.65 -21.97
N MET A 363 5.06 -5.02 -20.79
CA MET A 363 4.15 -5.19 -19.65
C MET A 363 2.86 -4.40 -19.86
#